data_3a723ecb756308f4cf05ac19011cffe4
#
_entry.id   3a723ecb756308f4cf05ac19011cffe4
#
_cell.length_a   1.000
_cell.length_b   1.000
_cell.length_c   1.000
_cell.angle_alpha   90.00
_cell.angle_beta   90.00
_cell.angle_gamma   90.00
#
_symmetry.space_group_name_H-M   'P 1'
#
loop_
_entity.id
_entity.type
_entity.pdbx_description
1 polymer ?
#
loop_
_entity_poly.entity_id
_entity_poly.type
_entity_poly.pdbx_seq_one_letter_code
_entity_poly.pdbx_strand_id
1 'polypeptide(L)'
;GESLAKDPRWGAGHLDRIKTELEDLALRYLHPDEYRTLARDVAWKKEEREKYIQEVSSLIQEKLSSYGLKGRVGGRPKHFHSIYRKMKRKALAFEQVMDVLAVRIQVETVAECYAALGIVHGLWAYLPGEFDDYIATPKENNYRSLHTAVIGPGRLPLEVQIRTREMHEH
;
A
#
# COMPACT_ATOMS: atom_id res chain seq x y z
N GLY A 1 15.75 -25.59 8.52
CA GLY A 1 14.86 -24.52 8.56
C GLY A 1 14.93 -23.50 9.66
N GLU A 2 15.13 -23.88 10.93
CA GLU A 2 15.12 -22.92 12.05
C GLU A 2 16.32 -21.98 12.06
N SER A 3 17.47 -22.40 11.54
CA SER A 3 18.69 -21.59 11.56
C SER A 3 18.64 -20.40 10.59
N LEU A 4 17.95 -20.52 9.46
CA LEU A 4 17.85 -19.45 8.46
C LEU A 4 16.95 -18.31 8.93
N ALA A 5 15.87 -18.61 9.65
CA ALA A 5 14.96 -17.59 10.16
C ALA A 5 15.59 -16.70 11.23
N LYS A 6 16.65 -17.16 11.88
CA LYS A 6 17.36 -16.43 12.95
C LYS A 6 18.59 -15.68 12.45
N ASP A 7 19.01 -15.90 11.21
CA ASP A 7 20.15 -15.21 10.61
C ASP A 7 19.73 -13.77 10.22
N PRO A 8 20.43 -12.74 10.74
CA PRO A 8 20.10 -11.34 10.40
C PRO A 8 20.11 -11.04 8.91
N ARG A 9 20.85 -11.81 8.11
CA ARG A 9 20.89 -11.66 6.65
C ARG A 9 19.59 -12.07 5.99
N TRP A 10 18.78 -12.88 6.68
CA TRP A 10 17.55 -13.48 6.16
C TRP A 10 16.33 -13.00 6.93
N GLY A 11 16.31 -11.72 7.32
CA GLY A 11 15.18 -11.14 8.04
C GLY A 11 13.86 -11.30 7.28
N ALA A 12 12.74 -11.04 7.99
CA ALA A 12 11.38 -11.24 7.49
C ALA A 12 11.16 -10.59 6.11
N GLY A 13 11.66 -9.38 5.89
CA GLY A 13 11.52 -8.69 4.61
C GLY A 13 12.25 -9.38 3.46
N HIS A 14 13.38 -10.02 3.74
CA HIS A 14 14.12 -10.77 2.74
C HIS A 14 13.40 -12.06 2.34
N LEU A 15 12.85 -12.77 3.33
CA LEU A 15 12.07 -13.99 3.07
C LEU A 15 10.80 -13.69 2.29
N ASP A 16 10.12 -12.59 2.59
CA ASP A 16 8.93 -12.15 1.85
C ASP A 16 9.27 -11.82 0.41
N ARG A 17 10.44 -11.19 0.16
CA ARG A 17 10.91 -10.90 -1.19
C ARG A 17 11.15 -12.18 -1.99
N ILE A 18 11.83 -13.15 -1.40
CA ILE A 18 12.10 -14.45 -2.03
C ILE A 18 10.79 -15.16 -2.34
N LYS A 19 9.86 -15.20 -1.39
CA LYS A 19 8.54 -15.80 -1.59
C LYS A 19 7.82 -15.16 -2.76
N THR A 20 7.79 -13.83 -2.83
CA THR A 20 7.14 -13.08 -3.91
C THR A 20 7.78 -13.41 -5.27
N GLU A 21 9.10 -13.43 -5.33
CA GLU A 21 9.82 -13.77 -6.57
C GLU A 21 9.53 -15.20 -7.03
N LEU A 22 9.49 -16.16 -6.10
CA LEU A 22 9.16 -17.55 -6.41
C LEU A 22 7.71 -17.69 -6.90
N GLU A 23 6.78 -16.98 -6.30
CA GLU A 23 5.37 -17.00 -6.70
C GLU A 23 5.19 -16.40 -8.10
N ASP A 24 5.89 -15.30 -8.41
CA ASP A 24 5.86 -14.67 -9.73
C ASP A 24 6.46 -15.60 -10.81
N LEU A 25 7.58 -16.26 -10.51
CA LEU A 25 8.20 -17.23 -11.40
C LEU A 25 7.29 -18.44 -11.64
N ALA A 26 6.64 -18.94 -10.59
CA ALA A 26 5.71 -20.06 -10.72
C ALA A 26 4.53 -19.69 -11.63
N LEU A 27 3.96 -18.51 -11.48
CA LEU A 27 2.89 -18.03 -12.34
C LEU A 27 3.34 -17.94 -13.79
N ARG A 28 4.52 -17.37 -14.03
CA ARG A 28 5.11 -17.26 -15.37
C ARG A 28 5.31 -18.62 -16.03
N TYR A 29 5.72 -19.60 -15.26
CA TYR A 29 6.02 -20.94 -15.75
C TYR A 29 4.77 -21.78 -16.00
N LEU A 30 3.82 -21.74 -15.07
CA LEU A 30 2.62 -22.60 -15.10
C LEU A 30 1.50 -22.04 -15.98
N HIS A 31 1.43 -20.72 -16.12
CA HIS A 31 0.38 -20.01 -16.86
C HIS A 31 0.97 -18.93 -17.76
N PRO A 32 1.78 -19.30 -18.78
CA PRO A 32 2.54 -18.30 -19.55
C PRO A 32 1.66 -17.33 -20.33
N ASP A 33 0.50 -17.77 -20.86
CA ASP A 33 -0.37 -16.89 -21.63
C ASP A 33 -1.11 -15.90 -20.73
N GLU A 34 -1.64 -16.37 -19.60
CA GLU A 34 -2.27 -15.51 -18.59
C GLU A 34 -1.24 -14.52 -18.03
N TYR A 35 -0.01 -14.99 -17.79
CA TYR A 35 1.06 -14.14 -17.31
C TYR A 35 1.38 -13.00 -18.30
N ARG A 36 1.55 -13.32 -19.58
CA ARG A 36 1.88 -12.32 -20.60
C ARG A 36 0.80 -11.25 -20.76
N THR A 37 -0.46 -11.68 -20.78
CA THR A 37 -1.59 -10.78 -20.88
C THR A 37 -1.67 -9.86 -19.67
N LEU A 38 -1.57 -10.44 -18.47
CA LEU A 38 -1.62 -9.69 -17.23
C LEU A 38 -0.41 -8.75 -17.09
N ALA A 39 0.79 -9.20 -17.49
CA ALA A 39 1.99 -8.36 -17.43
C ALA A 39 1.86 -7.13 -18.33
N ARG A 40 1.27 -7.27 -19.49
CA ARG A 40 1.00 -6.16 -20.41
C ARG A 40 0.02 -5.16 -19.80
N ASP A 41 -1.08 -5.67 -19.24
CA ASP A 41 -2.12 -4.85 -18.63
C ASP A 41 -1.61 -4.14 -17.37
N VAL A 42 -0.83 -4.85 -16.55
CA VAL A 42 -0.20 -4.25 -15.35
C VAL A 42 0.75 -3.13 -15.74
N ALA A 43 1.57 -3.33 -16.78
CA ALA A 43 2.51 -2.30 -17.22
C ALA A 43 1.79 -1.04 -17.69
N TRP A 44 0.70 -1.17 -18.44
CA TRP A 44 -0.12 -0.05 -18.88
C TRP A 44 -0.77 0.70 -17.72
N LYS A 45 -1.49 -0.02 -16.87
CA LYS A 45 -2.18 0.57 -15.71
C LYS A 45 -1.20 1.12 -14.68
N LYS A 46 -0.03 0.51 -14.57
CA LYS A 46 1.01 0.96 -13.66
C LYS A 46 1.46 2.39 -13.96
N GLU A 47 1.66 2.71 -15.24
CA GLU A 47 2.09 4.05 -15.65
C GLU A 47 1.04 5.10 -15.27
N GLU A 48 -0.22 4.89 -15.62
CA GLU A 48 -1.32 5.79 -15.27
C GLU A 48 -1.45 5.95 -13.75
N ARG A 49 -1.34 4.84 -13.05
CA ARG A 49 -1.49 4.77 -11.61
C ARG A 49 -0.35 5.49 -10.88
N GLU A 50 0.88 5.28 -11.31
CA GLU A 50 2.04 5.96 -10.73
C GLU A 50 1.95 7.47 -10.90
N LYS A 51 1.47 7.93 -12.05
CA LYS A 51 1.25 9.36 -12.29
C LYS A 51 0.23 9.94 -11.32
N TYR A 52 -0.91 9.28 -11.15
CA TYR A 52 -1.95 9.69 -10.20
C TYR A 52 -1.42 9.72 -8.77
N ILE A 53 -0.76 8.64 -8.36
CA ILE A 53 -0.21 8.50 -7.00
C ILE A 53 0.87 9.55 -6.74
N GLN A 54 1.68 9.88 -7.74
CA GLN A 54 2.69 10.93 -7.60
C GLN A 54 2.04 12.30 -7.39
N GLU A 55 1.01 12.61 -8.14
CA GLU A 55 0.26 13.87 -8.00
C GLU A 55 -0.39 13.97 -6.61
N VAL A 56 -1.06 12.90 -6.17
CA VAL A 56 -1.69 12.84 -4.85
C VAL A 56 -0.65 12.94 -3.74
N SER A 57 0.45 12.22 -3.87
CA SER A 57 1.53 12.23 -2.88
C SER A 57 2.11 13.63 -2.72
N SER A 58 2.30 14.35 -3.83
CA SER A 58 2.78 15.73 -3.81
C SER A 58 1.81 16.68 -3.11
N LEU A 59 0.50 16.52 -3.36
CA LEU A 59 -0.54 17.31 -2.69
C LEU A 59 -0.53 17.08 -1.18
N ILE A 60 -0.46 15.83 -0.76
CA ILE A 60 -0.41 15.48 0.67
C ILE A 60 0.87 16.00 1.30
N GLN A 61 2.01 15.80 0.64
CA GLN A 61 3.32 16.24 1.12
C GLN A 61 3.33 17.75 1.35
N GLU A 62 2.82 18.50 0.39
CA GLU A 62 2.74 19.96 0.47
C GLU A 62 1.86 20.40 1.65
N LYS A 63 0.71 19.73 1.83
CA LYS A 63 -0.21 20.05 2.92
C LYS A 63 0.39 19.70 4.28
N LEU A 64 1.04 18.54 4.42
CA LEU A 64 1.76 18.17 5.64
C LEU A 64 2.82 19.22 5.98
N SER A 65 3.60 19.65 5.01
CA SER A 65 4.63 20.65 5.19
C SER A 65 4.06 21.99 5.63
N SER A 66 2.89 22.37 5.13
CA SER A 66 2.21 23.61 5.51
C SER A 66 1.82 23.64 7.00
N TYR A 67 1.63 22.46 7.60
CA TYR A 67 1.37 22.31 9.04
C TYR A 67 2.64 22.00 9.84
N GLY A 68 3.81 22.06 9.22
CA GLY A 68 5.08 21.77 9.88
C GLY A 68 5.33 20.30 10.14
N LEU A 69 4.57 19.40 9.53
CA LEU A 69 4.78 17.97 9.66
C LEU A 69 5.79 17.47 8.63
N LYS A 70 6.82 16.80 9.12
CA LYS A 70 7.79 16.12 8.28
C LYS A 70 7.35 14.68 8.09
N GLY A 71 6.94 14.33 6.88
CA GLY A 71 6.51 13.00 6.57
C GLY A 71 7.00 12.57 5.20
N ARG A 72 7.02 11.27 4.99
CA ARG A 72 7.32 10.69 3.69
C ARG A 72 6.01 10.12 3.12
N VAL A 73 5.65 10.58 1.92
CA VAL A 73 4.42 10.16 1.25
C VAL A 73 4.79 9.46 -0.04
N GLY A 74 4.19 8.31 -0.27
CA GLY A 74 4.44 7.55 -1.50
C GLY A 74 3.37 6.51 -1.75
N GLY A 75 3.43 5.89 -2.94
CA GLY A 75 2.53 4.82 -3.31
C GLY A 75 2.85 3.52 -2.59
N ARG A 76 1.84 2.70 -2.39
CA ARG A 76 2.00 1.35 -1.88
C ARG A 76 2.29 0.41 -3.07
N PRO A 77 3.43 -0.28 -3.08
CA PRO A 77 3.73 -1.21 -4.16
C PRO A 77 2.77 -2.41 -4.15
N LYS A 78 2.36 -2.85 -5.34
CA LYS A 78 1.57 -4.08 -5.52
C LYS A 78 2.39 -5.07 -6.32
N HIS A 79 2.58 -6.26 -5.74
CA HIS A 79 3.29 -7.33 -6.42
C HIS A 79 2.38 -8.05 -7.41
N PHE A 80 2.94 -8.48 -8.53
CA PHE A 80 2.23 -9.12 -9.63
C PHE A 80 1.40 -10.32 -9.16
N HIS A 81 2.03 -11.20 -8.40
CA HIS A 81 1.37 -12.41 -7.89
C HIS A 81 0.21 -12.08 -6.94
N SER A 82 0.36 -11.03 -6.13
CA SER A 82 -0.71 -10.58 -5.23
C SER A 82 -1.93 -10.09 -6.00
N ILE A 83 -1.73 -9.40 -7.13
CA ILE A 83 -2.80 -8.97 -8.03
C ILE A 83 -3.51 -10.20 -8.59
N TYR A 84 -2.77 -11.16 -9.12
CA TYR A 84 -3.31 -12.39 -9.69
C TYR A 84 -4.11 -13.20 -8.68
N ARG A 85 -3.57 -13.39 -7.48
CA ARG A 85 -4.25 -14.11 -6.40
C ARG A 85 -5.57 -13.45 -6.01
N LYS A 86 -5.59 -12.13 -5.91
CA LYS A 86 -6.79 -11.38 -5.55
C LYS A 86 -7.86 -11.51 -6.63
N MET A 87 -7.47 -11.47 -7.90
CA MET A 87 -8.38 -11.71 -9.01
C MET A 87 -9.02 -13.10 -8.94
N LYS A 88 -8.22 -14.13 -8.72
CA LYS A 88 -8.71 -15.53 -8.65
C LYS A 88 -9.56 -15.77 -7.41
N ARG A 89 -9.08 -15.34 -6.23
CA ARG A 89 -9.77 -15.61 -4.96
C ARG A 89 -11.13 -14.94 -4.85
N LYS A 90 -11.25 -13.70 -5.34
CA LYS A 90 -12.46 -12.90 -5.23
C LYS A 90 -13.24 -12.80 -6.53
N ALA A 91 -12.82 -13.52 -7.56
CA ALA A 91 -13.41 -13.46 -8.91
C ALA A 91 -13.51 -12.01 -9.42
N LEU A 92 -12.47 -11.19 -9.14
CA LEU A 92 -12.42 -9.80 -9.56
C LEU A 92 -11.73 -9.66 -10.91
N ALA A 93 -12.20 -8.74 -11.73
CA ALA A 93 -11.52 -8.36 -12.95
C ALA A 93 -10.26 -7.56 -12.63
N PHE A 94 -9.31 -7.58 -13.55
CA PHE A 94 -8.05 -6.85 -13.41
C PHE A 94 -8.28 -5.38 -13.07
N GLU A 95 -9.19 -4.72 -13.77
CA GLU A 95 -9.52 -3.32 -13.53
C GLU A 95 -9.98 -3.06 -12.10
N GLN A 96 -10.79 -3.96 -11.54
CA GLN A 96 -11.29 -3.84 -10.16
C GLN A 96 -10.16 -3.92 -9.13
N VAL A 97 -9.12 -4.72 -9.40
CA VAL A 97 -7.95 -4.83 -8.51
C VAL A 97 -7.04 -3.61 -8.65
N MET A 98 -6.82 -3.15 -9.89
CA MET A 98 -5.93 -2.03 -10.17
C MET A 98 -6.55 -0.67 -9.86
N ASP A 99 -7.88 -0.59 -9.79
CA ASP A 99 -8.58 0.64 -9.45
C ASP A 99 -8.47 1.01 -7.97
N VAL A 100 -7.98 0.10 -7.14
CA VAL A 100 -7.70 0.42 -5.73
C VAL A 100 -6.40 1.22 -5.67
N LEU A 101 -6.55 2.52 -5.49
CA LEU A 101 -5.44 3.45 -5.35
C LEU A 101 -5.09 3.58 -3.87
N ALA A 102 -3.81 3.52 -3.55
CA ALA A 102 -3.36 3.57 -2.16
C ALA A 102 -2.07 4.36 -2.02
N VAL A 103 -2.01 5.20 -1.00
CA VAL A 103 -0.80 5.92 -0.59
C VAL A 103 -0.47 5.58 0.85
N ARG A 104 0.80 5.73 1.18
CA ARG A 104 1.32 5.53 2.54
C ARG A 104 1.97 6.81 3.02
N ILE A 105 1.64 7.21 4.24
CA ILE A 105 2.26 8.34 4.92
C ILE A 105 3.06 7.77 6.09
N GLN A 106 4.34 8.11 6.14
CA GLN A 106 5.23 7.69 7.21
C GLN A 106 5.70 8.94 7.96
N VAL A 107 5.46 8.97 9.27
CA VAL A 107 5.82 10.06 10.17
C VAL A 107 6.69 9.54 11.31
N GLU A 108 7.15 10.40 12.21
CA GLU A 108 8.05 10.00 13.29
C GLU A 108 7.34 9.57 14.57
N THR A 109 6.22 10.19 14.93
CA THR A 109 5.53 9.94 16.20
C THR A 109 4.07 9.52 16.00
N VAL A 110 3.51 8.86 17.01
CA VAL A 110 2.09 8.50 17.03
C VAL A 110 1.21 9.75 16.95
N ALA A 111 1.54 10.81 17.67
CA ALA A 111 0.78 12.07 17.61
C ALA A 111 0.75 12.63 16.18
N GLU A 112 1.86 12.54 15.46
CA GLU A 112 1.94 12.97 14.08
C GLU A 112 1.09 12.08 13.14
N CYS A 113 0.91 10.80 13.47
CA CYS A 113 0.00 9.94 12.72
C CYS A 113 -1.44 10.49 12.76
N TYR A 114 -1.93 10.84 13.94
CA TYR A 114 -3.28 11.39 14.10
C TYR A 114 -3.41 12.78 13.49
N ALA A 115 -2.36 13.58 13.56
CA ALA A 115 -2.33 14.89 12.91
C ALA A 115 -2.41 14.74 11.38
N ALA A 116 -1.65 13.82 10.81
CA ALA A 116 -1.69 13.50 9.38
C ALA A 116 -3.08 13.02 8.95
N LEU A 117 -3.73 12.18 9.77
CA LEU A 117 -5.09 11.73 9.52
C LEU A 117 -6.05 12.90 9.42
N GLY A 118 -5.99 13.83 10.36
CA GLY A 118 -6.82 15.03 10.34
C GLY A 118 -6.58 15.90 9.11
N ILE A 119 -5.34 16.01 8.69
CA ILE A 119 -4.97 16.77 7.49
C ILE A 119 -5.57 16.12 6.23
N VAL A 120 -5.46 14.79 6.11
CA VAL A 120 -6.02 14.05 4.96
C VAL A 120 -7.55 14.19 4.92
N HIS A 121 -8.22 14.04 6.07
CA HIS A 121 -9.67 14.21 6.15
C HIS A 121 -10.12 15.67 5.93
N GLY A 122 -9.22 16.62 6.10
CA GLY A 122 -9.47 18.01 5.76
C GLY A 122 -9.30 18.31 4.26
N LEU A 123 -8.50 17.50 3.55
CA LEU A 123 -8.30 17.65 2.11
C LEU A 123 -9.48 17.07 1.31
N TRP A 124 -9.98 15.91 1.72
CA TRP A 124 -11.00 15.16 0.98
C TRP A 124 -12.00 14.52 1.93
N ALA A 125 -13.24 14.34 1.45
CA ALA A 125 -14.25 13.63 2.21
C ALA A 125 -13.85 12.17 2.44
N TYR A 126 -13.97 11.69 3.68
CA TYR A 126 -13.70 10.31 4.00
C TYR A 126 -14.91 9.42 3.68
N LEU A 127 -14.63 8.14 3.39
CA LEU A 127 -15.65 7.13 3.15
C LEU A 127 -16.05 6.50 4.48
N PRO A 128 -17.34 6.64 4.93
CA PRO A 128 -17.79 6.04 6.18
C PRO A 128 -17.59 4.52 6.20
N GLY A 129 -17.16 3.98 7.35
CA GLY A 129 -16.95 2.56 7.52
C GLY A 129 -15.61 2.03 7.03
N GLU A 130 -14.79 2.87 6.41
CA GLU A 130 -13.47 2.47 5.89
C GLU A 130 -12.31 2.91 6.79
N PHE A 131 -12.61 3.37 8.00
CA PHE A 131 -11.59 3.80 8.95
C PHE A 131 -11.30 2.69 9.96
N ASP A 132 -10.00 2.36 10.10
CA ASP A 132 -9.51 1.42 11.11
C ASP A 132 -8.30 2.00 11.83
N ASP A 133 -8.34 2.01 13.15
CA ASP A 133 -7.25 2.47 14.00
C ASP A 133 -6.52 1.27 14.60
N TYR A 134 -5.52 0.77 13.86
CA TYR A 134 -4.67 -0.32 14.34
C TYR A 134 -3.47 0.17 15.17
N ILE A 135 -3.41 1.45 15.48
CA ILE A 135 -2.44 1.98 16.45
C ILE A 135 -3.01 1.85 17.85
N ALA A 136 -4.26 2.29 18.05
CA ALA A 136 -4.95 2.15 19.34
C ALA A 136 -5.29 0.69 19.63
N THR A 137 -5.64 -0.08 18.60
CA THR A 137 -6.00 -1.51 18.71
C THR A 137 -5.24 -2.30 17.66
N PRO A 138 -3.96 -2.68 17.94
CA PRO A 138 -3.15 -3.43 16.99
C PRO A 138 -3.78 -4.78 16.62
N LYS A 139 -3.48 -5.26 15.41
CA LYS A 139 -3.88 -6.60 14.97
C LYS A 139 -3.11 -7.68 15.75
N GLU A 140 -3.59 -8.92 15.68
CA GLU A 140 -3.00 -10.07 16.38
C GLU A 140 -1.50 -10.26 16.10
N ASN A 141 -1.05 -9.90 14.87
CA ASN A 141 0.35 -9.98 14.47
C ASN A 141 1.16 -8.73 14.84
N ASN A 142 0.65 -7.87 15.73
CA ASN A 142 1.24 -6.58 16.11
C ASN A 142 1.32 -5.55 14.98
N TYR A 143 0.58 -5.76 13.89
CA TYR A 143 0.49 -4.75 12.85
C TYR A 143 -0.17 -3.49 13.39
N ARG A 144 0.50 -2.36 13.19
CA ARG A 144 0.03 -1.04 13.64
C ARG A 144 0.05 -0.05 12.48
N SER A 145 -1.06 0.58 12.25
CA SER A 145 -1.23 1.63 11.23
C SER A 145 -2.60 2.25 11.38
N LEU A 146 -2.78 3.47 10.90
CA LEU A 146 -4.10 4.03 10.65
C LEU A 146 -4.48 3.73 9.20
N HIS A 147 -5.67 3.22 8.98
CA HIS A 147 -6.22 2.99 7.64
C HIS A 147 -7.45 3.85 7.45
N THR A 148 -7.49 4.62 6.40
CA THR A 148 -8.68 5.38 6.02
C THR A 148 -8.83 5.36 4.50
N ALA A 149 -10.01 5.71 4.02
CA ALA A 149 -10.27 5.90 2.60
C ALA A 149 -10.98 7.22 2.40
N VAL A 150 -10.60 7.93 1.36
CA VAL A 150 -11.17 9.22 1.01
C VAL A 150 -11.57 9.23 -0.46
N ILE A 151 -12.39 10.21 -0.83
CA ILE A 151 -12.70 10.48 -2.23
C ILE A 151 -11.65 11.49 -2.71
N GLY A 152 -10.59 10.97 -3.32
CA GLY A 152 -9.46 11.76 -3.79
C GLY A 152 -9.74 12.53 -5.08
N PRO A 153 -8.69 13.10 -5.67
CA PRO A 153 -8.81 13.82 -6.94
C PRO A 153 -9.49 12.97 -8.02
N GLY A 154 -10.31 13.59 -8.85
CA GLY A 154 -11.06 12.90 -9.90
C GLY A 154 -12.22 12.06 -9.36
N ARG A 155 -12.60 12.24 -8.10
CA ARG A 155 -13.63 11.45 -7.39
C ARG A 155 -13.32 9.96 -7.31
N LEU A 156 -12.03 9.64 -7.24
CA LEU A 156 -11.59 8.25 -7.14
C LEU A 156 -11.37 7.87 -5.67
N PRO A 157 -11.85 6.68 -5.25
CA PRO A 157 -11.54 6.20 -3.90
C PRO A 157 -10.03 6.03 -3.73
N LEU A 158 -9.52 6.56 -2.63
CA LEU A 158 -8.10 6.53 -2.32
C LEU A 158 -7.92 5.99 -0.90
N GLU A 159 -7.23 4.88 -0.77
CA GLU A 159 -6.84 4.35 0.54
C GLU A 159 -5.59 5.07 1.03
N VAL A 160 -5.58 5.41 2.31
CA VAL A 160 -4.44 6.07 2.95
C VAL A 160 -4.03 5.28 4.18
N GLN A 161 -2.79 4.84 4.23
CA GLN A 161 -2.19 4.18 5.39
C GLN A 161 -1.21 5.16 6.04
N ILE A 162 -1.34 5.34 7.35
CA ILE A 162 -0.51 6.26 8.11
C ILE A 162 0.14 5.50 9.26
N ARG A 163 1.46 5.58 9.37
CA ARG A 163 2.22 4.92 10.42
C ARG A 163 3.54 5.63 10.70
N THR A 164 4.15 5.31 11.82
CA THR A 164 5.48 5.81 12.11
C THR A 164 6.53 5.01 11.34
N ARG A 165 7.73 5.58 11.24
CA ARG A 165 8.87 4.88 10.65
C ARG A 165 9.16 3.57 11.41
N GLU A 166 9.08 3.58 12.73
CA GLU A 166 9.28 2.38 13.55
C GLU A 166 8.26 1.29 13.23
N MET A 167 6.98 1.65 13.11
CA MET A 167 5.92 0.70 12.71
C MET A 167 6.16 0.14 11.31
N HIS A 168 6.72 0.93 10.42
CA HIS A 168 7.02 0.49 9.05
C HIS A 168 8.16 -0.53 9.01
N GLU A 169 9.14 -0.40 9.90
CA GLU A 169 10.30 -1.29 9.99
C GLU A 169 9.97 -2.64 10.64
N HIS A 170 8.86 -2.73 11.32
CA HIS A 170 8.33 -3.97 11.87
C HIS A 170 7.38 -4.61 10.86
#